data_4ec823f60f16c3798afe7afd0ff46569
#
_entry.id   4ec823f60f16c3798afe7afd0ff46569
#
_cell.length_a   1.000
_cell.length_b   1.000
_cell.length_c   1.000
_cell.angle_alpha   90.00
_cell.angle_beta   90.00
_cell.angle_gamma   90.00
#
_symmetry.space_group_name_H-M   'P 1'
#
loop_
_entity.id
_entity.type
_entity.pdbx_description
1 polymer ?
#
loop_
_entity_poly.entity_id
_entity_poly.type
_entity_poly.pdbx_seq_one_letter_code
_entity_poly.pdbx_strand_id
1 'polypeptide(L)'
;MISYPIAMMFTPKDLDKLSIFVAAQLAQRLKERGLKLNHPEAVALITDHILEGARDGKTVSELMISGNKVLRKDDVLPGVSELIHTIQVEATFEDGTKLVTVHNPIV
;
A
#
# COMPACT_ATOMS: atom_id res chain seq x y z
N MET A 1 -1.96 32.17 -1.19
CA MET A 1 -1.72 31.62 -2.53
C MET A 1 -0.31 31.07 -2.64
N ILE A 2 -0.18 29.92 -3.25
CA ILE A 2 1.15 29.31 -3.50
C ILE A 2 1.78 30.07 -4.66
N SER A 3 2.98 30.62 -4.44
CA SER A 3 3.68 31.42 -5.45
C SER A 3 4.67 30.62 -6.29
N TYR A 4 4.78 29.31 -6.07
CA TYR A 4 5.68 28.42 -6.80
C TYR A 4 4.95 27.11 -7.12
N PRO A 5 5.45 26.36 -8.13
CA PRO A 5 4.80 25.08 -8.53
C PRO A 5 4.73 24.10 -7.37
N ILE A 6 3.63 23.35 -7.29
CA ILE A 6 3.43 22.33 -6.27
C ILE A 6 4.57 21.30 -6.28
N ALA A 7 5.09 20.95 -7.45
CA ALA A 7 6.22 20.02 -7.59
C ALA A 7 7.46 20.44 -6.81
N MET A 8 7.63 21.73 -6.51
CA MET A 8 8.73 22.20 -5.67
C MET A 8 8.51 21.97 -4.19
N MET A 9 7.28 21.61 -3.78
CA MET A 9 6.91 21.34 -2.39
C MET A 9 7.00 19.89 -2.04
N PHE A 10 7.10 18.99 -3.03
CA PHE A 10 7.11 17.56 -2.83
C PHE A 10 8.36 16.95 -3.43
N THR A 11 8.97 16.03 -2.67
CA THR A 11 10.05 15.19 -3.20
C THR A 11 9.46 14.12 -4.13
N PRO A 12 10.30 13.47 -4.98
CA PRO A 12 9.85 12.31 -5.74
C PRO A 12 9.22 11.22 -4.86
N LYS A 13 9.77 10.98 -3.67
CA LYS A 13 9.18 10.03 -2.71
C LYS A 13 7.79 10.44 -2.26
N ASP A 14 7.57 11.72 -2.02
CA ASP A 14 6.26 12.23 -1.62
C ASP A 14 5.24 12.02 -2.74
N LEU A 15 5.64 12.26 -3.99
CA LEU A 15 4.77 12.04 -5.15
C LEU A 15 4.44 10.56 -5.33
N ASP A 16 5.42 9.68 -5.12
CA ASP A 16 5.19 8.23 -5.18
C ASP A 16 4.18 7.80 -4.14
N LYS A 17 4.29 8.29 -2.91
CA LYS A 17 3.34 7.97 -1.84
C LYS A 17 1.94 8.48 -2.14
N LEU A 18 1.82 9.68 -2.72
CA LEU A 18 0.53 10.22 -3.15
C LEU A 18 -0.09 9.38 -4.25
N SER A 19 0.71 8.93 -5.22
CA SER A 19 0.24 8.06 -6.30
C SER A 19 -0.27 6.73 -5.75
N ILE A 20 0.45 6.14 -4.81
CA ILE A 20 0.02 4.90 -4.13
C ILE A 20 -1.30 5.13 -3.40
N PHE A 21 -1.43 6.24 -2.68
CA PHE A 21 -2.66 6.58 -1.97
C PHE A 21 -3.85 6.67 -2.92
N VAL A 22 -3.69 7.38 -4.04
CA VAL A 22 -4.76 7.52 -5.04
C VAL A 22 -5.13 6.16 -5.63
N ALA A 23 -4.14 5.36 -6.00
CA ALA A 23 -4.37 4.02 -6.54
C ALA A 23 -5.06 3.11 -5.52
N ALA A 24 -4.69 3.22 -4.23
CA ALA A 24 -5.31 2.46 -3.16
C ALA A 24 -6.77 2.88 -2.93
N GLN A 25 -7.08 4.17 -3.03
CA GLN A 25 -8.45 4.66 -2.93
C GLN A 25 -9.32 4.10 -4.06
N LEU A 26 -8.79 4.08 -5.27
CA LEU A 26 -9.48 3.46 -6.41
C LEU A 26 -9.70 1.97 -6.14
N ALA A 27 -8.66 1.27 -5.73
CA ALA A 27 -8.74 -0.16 -5.45
C ALA A 27 -9.79 -0.47 -4.37
N GLN A 28 -9.83 0.33 -3.31
CA GLN A 28 -10.81 0.14 -2.24
C GLN A 28 -12.24 0.33 -2.75
N ARG A 29 -12.49 1.32 -3.58
CA ARG A 29 -13.81 1.55 -4.20
C ARG A 29 -14.21 0.40 -5.10
N LEU A 30 -13.27 -0.13 -5.88
CA LEU A 30 -13.55 -1.28 -6.75
C LEU A 30 -13.90 -2.51 -5.92
N LYS A 31 -13.13 -2.75 -4.86
CA LYS A 31 -13.35 -3.87 -3.95
C LYS A 31 -14.72 -3.79 -3.28
N GLU A 32 -15.12 -2.61 -2.81
CA GLU A 32 -16.44 -2.37 -2.19
C GLU A 32 -17.59 -2.64 -3.16
N ARG A 33 -17.37 -2.46 -4.45
CA ARG A 33 -18.34 -2.76 -5.51
C ARG A 33 -18.34 -4.23 -5.92
N GLY A 34 -17.55 -5.06 -5.24
CA GLY A 34 -17.44 -6.48 -5.55
C GLY A 34 -16.61 -6.82 -6.78
N LEU A 35 -15.84 -5.86 -7.28
CA LEU A 35 -14.98 -6.07 -8.43
C LEU A 35 -13.63 -6.63 -7.97
N LYS A 36 -13.06 -7.52 -8.78
CA LYS A 36 -11.77 -8.12 -8.48
C LYS A 36 -10.63 -7.20 -8.92
N LEU A 37 -9.61 -7.10 -8.07
CA LEU A 37 -8.49 -6.19 -8.30
C LEU A 37 -7.44 -6.79 -9.21
N ASN A 38 -6.82 -5.95 -10.03
CA ASN A 38 -5.66 -6.34 -10.83
C ASN A 38 -4.37 -6.23 -9.98
N HIS A 39 -3.24 -6.60 -10.57
CA HIS A 39 -1.96 -6.63 -9.88
C HIS A 39 -1.58 -5.27 -9.25
N PRO A 40 -1.51 -4.15 -10.00
CA PRO A 40 -1.12 -2.87 -9.40
C PRO A 40 -2.12 -2.35 -8.37
N GLU A 41 -3.41 -2.61 -8.54
CA GLU A 41 -4.43 -2.23 -7.56
C GLU A 41 -4.24 -2.98 -6.24
N ALA A 42 -3.97 -4.27 -6.32
CA ALA A 42 -3.72 -5.09 -5.14
C ALA A 42 -2.46 -4.64 -4.40
N VAL A 43 -1.37 -4.40 -5.13
CA VAL A 43 -0.12 -3.91 -4.55
C VAL A 43 -0.32 -2.55 -3.89
N ALA A 44 -1.02 -1.64 -4.54
CA ALA A 44 -1.28 -0.30 -4.00
C ALA A 44 -2.07 -0.36 -2.69
N LEU A 45 -3.09 -1.19 -2.64
CA LEU A 45 -3.94 -1.29 -1.45
C LEU A 45 -3.16 -1.83 -0.24
N ILE A 46 -2.36 -2.86 -0.45
CA ILE A 46 -1.53 -3.43 0.63
C ILE A 46 -0.44 -2.43 1.06
N THR A 47 0.20 -1.78 0.10
CA THR A 47 1.24 -0.79 0.37
C THR A 47 0.69 0.38 1.19
N ASP A 48 -0.48 0.90 0.81
CA ASP A 48 -1.12 1.99 1.53
C ASP A 48 -1.47 1.59 2.97
N HIS A 49 -1.95 0.37 3.16
CA HIS A 49 -2.20 -0.16 4.50
C HIS A 49 -0.96 -0.08 5.40
N ILE A 50 0.19 -0.43 4.85
CA ILE A 50 1.46 -0.40 5.59
C ILE A 50 1.88 1.05 5.89
N LEU A 51 1.80 1.93 4.89
CA LEU A 51 2.17 3.34 5.05
C LEU A 51 1.30 4.03 6.09
N GLU A 52 0.00 3.84 6.01
CA GLU A 52 -0.96 4.43 6.97
C GLU A 52 -0.80 3.82 8.36
N GLY A 53 -0.56 2.52 8.45
CA GLY A 53 -0.34 1.84 9.72
C GLY A 53 0.89 2.36 10.45
N ALA A 54 1.96 2.66 9.74
CA ALA A 54 3.15 3.26 10.32
C ALA A 54 2.84 4.65 10.89
N ARG A 55 2.03 5.44 10.20
CA ARG A 55 1.57 6.76 10.68
C ARG A 55 0.67 6.63 11.91
N ASP A 56 -0.09 5.55 12.01
CA ASP A 56 -0.96 5.26 13.15
C ASP A 56 -0.19 4.76 14.38
N GLY A 57 1.12 4.60 14.28
CA GLY A 57 1.95 4.13 15.38
C GLY A 57 2.06 2.61 15.49
N LYS A 58 1.66 1.87 14.46
CA LYS A 58 1.84 0.41 14.42
C LYS A 58 3.33 0.07 14.30
N THR A 59 3.70 -1.10 14.82
CA THR A 59 5.07 -1.59 14.70
C THR A 59 5.28 -2.34 13.38
N VAL A 60 6.55 -2.54 13.01
CA VAL A 60 6.90 -3.35 11.85
C VAL A 60 6.27 -4.75 11.97
N SER A 61 6.40 -5.38 13.12
CA SER A 61 5.86 -6.73 13.35
C SER A 61 4.35 -6.79 13.17
N GLU A 62 3.62 -5.80 13.70
CA GLU A 62 2.17 -5.72 13.54
C GLU A 62 1.79 -5.58 12.07
N LEU A 63 2.51 -4.76 11.31
CA LEU A 63 2.22 -4.53 9.90
C LEU A 63 2.58 -5.71 9.00
N MET A 64 3.62 -6.47 9.36
CA MET A 64 3.95 -7.71 8.67
C MET A 64 2.81 -8.73 8.78
N ILE A 65 2.14 -8.75 9.91
CA ILE A 65 1.01 -9.65 10.14
C ILE A 65 -0.26 -9.11 9.47
N SER A 66 -0.59 -7.84 9.71
CA SER A 66 -1.81 -7.24 9.17
C SER A 66 -1.80 -7.12 7.65
N GLY A 67 -0.61 -6.97 7.06
CA GLY A 67 -0.45 -6.91 5.61
C GLY A 67 -0.92 -8.18 4.90
N ASN A 68 -0.91 -9.32 5.58
CA ASN A 68 -1.42 -10.59 5.05
C ASN A 68 -2.93 -10.73 5.14
N LYS A 69 -3.61 -9.75 5.71
CA LYS A 69 -5.06 -9.78 5.95
C LYS A 69 -5.83 -8.73 5.17
N VAL A 70 -5.13 -7.94 4.37
CA VAL A 70 -5.76 -6.86 3.60
C VAL A 70 -6.61 -7.42 2.46
N LEU A 71 -6.08 -8.39 1.73
CA LEU A 71 -6.73 -9.01 0.59
C LEU A 71 -6.71 -10.52 0.67
N ARG A 72 -7.79 -11.13 0.23
CA ARG A 72 -7.89 -12.57 0.03
C ARG A 72 -7.75 -12.90 -1.45
N LYS A 73 -7.49 -14.15 -1.76
CA LYS A 73 -7.39 -14.62 -3.13
C LYS A 73 -8.63 -14.30 -3.96
N ASP A 74 -9.81 -14.33 -3.33
CA ASP A 74 -11.08 -14.01 -4.01
C ASP A 74 -11.26 -12.54 -4.32
N ASP A 75 -10.48 -11.67 -3.71
CA ASP A 75 -10.55 -10.22 -3.94
C ASP A 75 -9.81 -9.79 -5.20
N VAL A 76 -9.03 -10.67 -5.80
CA VAL A 76 -8.16 -10.34 -6.93
C VAL A 76 -8.48 -11.19 -8.15
N LEU A 77 -8.09 -10.69 -9.32
CA LEU A 77 -8.24 -11.44 -10.56
C LEU A 77 -7.42 -12.73 -10.54
N PRO A 78 -7.84 -13.76 -11.30
CA PRO A 78 -7.08 -15.02 -11.38
C PRO A 78 -5.62 -14.77 -11.75
N GLY A 79 -4.70 -15.41 -11.02
CA GLY A 79 -3.26 -15.31 -11.27
C GLY A 79 -2.57 -14.18 -10.51
N VAL A 80 -3.30 -13.20 -9.97
CA VAL A 80 -2.69 -12.08 -9.27
C VAL A 80 -2.00 -12.52 -7.98
N SER A 81 -2.66 -13.37 -7.19
CA SER A 81 -2.06 -13.82 -5.92
C SER A 81 -0.76 -14.58 -6.13
N GLU A 82 -0.64 -15.33 -7.21
CA GLU A 82 0.55 -16.10 -7.54
C GLU A 82 1.71 -15.21 -8.02
N LEU A 83 1.43 -14.01 -8.51
CA LEU A 83 2.44 -13.06 -8.98
C LEU A 83 3.05 -12.25 -7.84
N ILE A 84 2.37 -12.16 -6.71
CA ILE A 84 2.81 -11.32 -5.59
C ILE A 84 3.36 -12.22 -4.48
N HIS A 85 4.67 -12.48 -4.52
CA HIS A 85 5.33 -13.31 -3.52
C HIS A 85 5.70 -12.50 -2.27
N THR A 86 6.11 -11.28 -2.46
CA THR A 86 6.60 -10.41 -1.40
C THR A 86 6.31 -8.96 -1.76
N ILE A 87 5.87 -8.19 -0.78
CA ILE A 87 5.78 -6.74 -0.91
C ILE A 87 6.72 -6.14 0.13
N GLN A 88 7.59 -5.24 -0.31
CA GLN A 88 8.50 -4.51 0.57
C GLN A 88 8.14 -3.03 0.51
N VAL A 89 7.92 -2.44 1.67
CA VAL A 89 7.52 -1.04 1.78
C VAL A 89 8.43 -0.32 2.75
N GLU A 90 9.05 0.75 2.29
CA GLU A 90 9.79 1.67 3.14
C GLU A 90 8.78 2.64 3.77
N ALA A 91 8.62 2.59 5.07
CA ALA A 91 7.66 3.41 5.79
C ALA A 91 8.34 4.18 6.93
N THR A 92 7.74 5.31 7.29
CA THR A 92 8.27 6.17 8.36
C THR A 92 7.52 5.89 9.65
N PHE A 93 8.26 5.39 10.63
CA PHE A 93 7.79 5.09 11.99
C PHE A 93 8.23 6.21 12.94
N GLU A 94 7.75 6.17 14.19
CA GLU A 94 8.13 7.17 15.19
C GLU A 94 9.65 7.25 15.40
N ASP A 95 10.33 6.14 15.31
CA ASP A 95 11.77 6.02 15.54
C ASP A 95 12.59 5.94 14.24
N GLY A 96 12.01 6.31 13.12
CA GLY A 96 12.73 6.43 11.86
C GLY A 96 12.13 5.60 10.72
N THR A 97 12.80 5.64 9.59
CA THR A 97 12.40 4.92 8.39
C THR A 97 12.84 3.46 8.47
N LYS A 98 11.92 2.54 8.20
CA LYS A 98 12.18 1.10 8.24
C LYS A 98 11.53 0.41 7.06
N LEU A 99 12.09 -0.73 6.68
CA LEU A 99 11.54 -1.58 5.64
C LEU A 99 10.58 -2.61 6.26
N VAL A 100 9.36 -2.66 5.74
CA VAL A 100 8.37 -3.68 6.11
C VAL A 100 8.27 -4.67 4.97
N THR A 101 8.47 -5.95 5.26
CA THR A 101 8.36 -7.02 4.28
C THR A 101 7.13 -7.88 4.61
N VAL A 102 6.23 -8.00 3.64
CA VAL A 102 5.06 -8.87 3.77
C VAL A 102 5.23 -10.04 2.80
N HIS A 103 5.31 -11.24 3.35
CA HIS A 103 5.50 -12.47 2.56
C HIS A 103 4.15 -13.07 2.20
N ASN A 104 3.99 -13.47 0.93
CA ASN A 104 2.79 -14.10 0.41
C ASN A 104 1.51 -13.37 0.89
N PRO A 105 1.38 -12.10 0.54
CA PRO A 105 0.35 -11.24 1.15
C PRO A 105 -1.08 -11.63 0.82
N ILE A 106 -1.31 -12.38 -0.25
CA ILE A 106 -2.65 -12.75 -0.70
C ILE A 106 -2.78 -14.28 -0.74
N VAL A 107 -3.58 -14.81 0.15
CA VAL A 107 -3.80 -16.25 0.28
C VAL A 107 -5.28 -16.62 0.28
#